data_b0b07b06aeab377a51519085077371e7
#
_entry.id   b0b07b06aeab377a51519085077371e7
#
_cell.length_a   1.000
_cell.length_b   1.000
_cell.length_c   1.000
_cell.angle_alpha   90.00
_cell.angle_beta   90.00
_cell.angle_gamma   90.00
#
_symmetry.space_group_name_H-M   'P 1'
#
loop_
_entity.id
_entity.type
_entity.pdbx_description
1 polymer ?
#
loop_
_entity_poly.entity_id
_entity_poly.type
_entity_poly.pdbx_seq_one_letter_code
_entity_poly.pdbx_strand_id
1 'polypeptide(L)'
;MPPGRPRRVYPRCIADERLILLTGATGYVGGRLLHALEERGEQVRCLSRRPEYLQQSVAPRTEVVKGDVLQPASILPALAGVDTVYYLVHSMSSSRPFDEADRAAAQTFGEAALEAGVKKVIYLGGLGRGGLSAHLESRQEVGRILRASGVPTIEFRASIVIGSGSASFEMIRALVEKLPVMVTPRWVRVRAQPIAIEDVLAYLLEALDREPEGGELYEIGGADSVTYLELMQEYASQRGLRRTMIPVPVLTPRLSSLWLWLVTPVYAGVGRKLVDSLRNETIVEDTRALEVFSVRPRGVCDAIARALAFEDHAIAETRWSDEAFAEQTPYGGVRRGSRLVDSRSIAVAVPPARAFAPIQAIGGETGWYKGALLWRLRGLLDMVVGGPGLRRGRRDPVGLKVGDTLDFWRVEAFEPDRLLRLSAEMKVPGRAWLQFEVVPNAAGSGSIVSQTAIFDPSGLFGLVYWYSLWPFHGYIFGGMLKQLAATALAARS
;
A
#
# COMPACT_ATOMS: atom_id res chain seq x y z
N MET A 1 -21.80 -9.89 27.71
CA MET A 1 -20.89 -10.59 26.76
C MET A 1 -21.59 -11.85 26.30
N PRO A 2 -21.93 -12.01 25.01
CA PRO A 2 -22.36 -13.29 24.48
C PRO A 2 -21.11 -14.08 24.04
N PRO A 3 -21.11 -15.42 24.15
CA PRO A 3 -19.98 -16.27 23.85
C PRO A 3 -19.71 -16.33 22.34
N GLY A 4 -18.43 -16.25 21.98
CA GLY A 4 -17.97 -16.32 20.59
C GLY A 4 -18.35 -17.64 19.93
N ARG A 5 -18.88 -17.55 18.71
CA ARG A 5 -19.15 -18.72 17.86
C ARG A 5 -17.81 -19.40 17.51
N PRO A 6 -17.74 -20.74 17.61
CA PRO A 6 -16.53 -21.47 17.22
C PRO A 6 -16.27 -21.30 15.73
N ARG A 7 -15.00 -21.00 15.36
CA ARG A 7 -14.52 -21.07 13.98
C ARG A 7 -14.76 -22.49 13.46
N ARG A 8 -15.55 -22.64 12.41
CA ARG A 8 -15.64 -23.89 11.67
C ARG A 8 -14.30 -24.11 10.94
N VAL A 9 -13.49 -24.96 11.52
CA VAL A 9 -12.35 -25.57 10.81
C VAL A 9 -12.95 -26.62 9.87
N TYR A 10 -12.96 -26.34 8.59
CA TYR A 10 -13.28 -27.36 7.58
C TYR A 10 -12.10 -28.32 7.51
N PRO A 11 -12.33 -29.66 7.64
CA PRO A 11 -11.26 -30.63 7.45
C PRO A 11 -10.80 -30.55 5.97
N ARG A 12 -9.51 -30.27 5.73
CA ARG A 12 -8.88 -30.41 4.42
C ARG A 12 -8.95 -31.90 4.02
N CYS A 13 -9.68 -32.20 2.96
CA CYS A 13 -9.27 -33.32 2.11
C CYS A 13 -7.84 -33.00 1.63
N ILE A 14 -6.96 -34.00 1.64
CA ILE A 14 -5.63 -33.93 1.04
C ILE A 14 -5.86 -33.63 -0.45
N ALA A 15 -6.01 -32.36 -0.80
CA ALA A 15 -6.01 -31.91 -2.18
C ALA A 15 -4.54 -31.93 -2.64
N ASP A 16 -4.29 -32.41 -3.83
CA ASP A 16 -3.02 -32.27 -4.53
C ASP A 16 -2.42 -30.90 -4.24
N GLU A 17 -1.15 -30.85 -3.82
CA GLU A 17 -0.44 -29.64 -3.46
C GLU A 17 -0.27 -28.77 -4.73
N ARG A 18 -1.31 -27.97 -5.05
CA ARG A 18 -1.27 -27.06 -6.20
C ARG A 18 -0.25 -25.96 -5.98
N LEU A 19 0.60 -25.72 -6.96
CA LEU A 19 1.55 -24.61 -6.95
C LEU A 19 0.94 -23.40 -7.70
N ILE A 20 0.91 -22.26 -7.03
CA ILE A 20 0.35 -21.01 -7.55
C ILE A 20 1.49 -20.08 -7.93
N LEU A 21 1.53 -19.58 -9.16
CA LEU A 21 2.40 -18.48 -9.54
C LEU A 21 1.67 -17.15 -9.36
N LEU A 22 2.23 -16.28 -8.54
CA LEU A 22 1.75 -14.91 -8.36
C LEU A 22 2.69 -13.93 -9.04
N THR A 23 2.21 -13.24 -10.07
CA THR A 23 2.90 -12.09 -10.66
C THR A 23 2.37 -10.80 -10.04
N GLY A 24 3.21 -9.77 -9.91
CA GLY A 24 2.79 -8.49 -9.31
C GLY A 24 2.62 -8.52 -7.79
N ALA A 25 3.29 -9.43 -7.09
CA ALA A 25 3.24 -9.57 -5.62
C ALA A 25 3.69 -8.31 -4.85
N THR A 26 4.48 -7.42 -5.46
CA THR A 26 4.87 -6.12 -4.88
C THR A 26 3.82 -5.03 -5.06
N GLY A 27 2.80 -5.27 -5.88
CA GLY A 27 1.70 -4.33 -6.12
C GLY A 27 0.64 -4.37 -5.01
N TYR A 28 -0.26 -3.37 -5.02
CA TYR A 28 -1.30 -3.21 -3.99
C TYR A 28 -2.22 -4.44 -3.83
N VAL A 29 -2.79 -4.93 -4.92
CA VAL A 29 -3.68 -6.12 -4.89
C VAL A 29 -2.86 -7.39 -4.72
N GLY A 30 -1.74 -7.50 -5.45
CA GLY A 30 -0.91 -8.70 -5.43
C GLY A 30 -0.29 -9.00 -4.07
N GLY A 31 0.21 -8.00 -3.36
CA GLY A 31 0.77 -8.19 -2.02
C GLY A 31 -0.28 -8.60 -0.98
N ARG A 32 -1.49 -8.02 -1.05
CA ARG A 32 -2.61 -8.44 -0.18
C ARG A 32 -3.12 -9.84 -0.52
N LEU A 33 -3.14 -10.19 -1.80
CA LEU A 33 -3.49 -11.54 -2.24
C LEU A 33 -2.44 -12.55 -1.79
N LEU A 34 -1.15 -12.21 -1.87
CA LEU A 34 -0.06 -13.04 -1.35
C LEU A 34 -0.29 -13.41 0.11
N HIS A 35 -0.53 -12.40 0.94
CA HIS A 35 -0.78 -12.61 2.37
C HIS A 35 -2.01 -13.51 2.62
N ALA A 36 -3.10 -13.27 1.90
CA ALA A 36 -4.31 -14.09 2.00
C ALA A 36 -4.10 -15.55 1.53
N LEU A 37 -3.28 -15.78 0.51
CA LEU A 37 -2.89 -17.12 0.05
C LEU A 37 -2.01 -17.82 1.08
N GLU A 38 -1.06 -17.12 1.67
CA GLU A 38 -0.20 -17.62 2.75
C GLU A 38 -1.01 -18.00 4.00
N GLU A 39 -1.98 -17.16 4.40
CA GLU A 39 -2.92 -17.48 5.50
C GLU A 39 -3.77 -18.71 5.21
N ARG A 40 -4.14 -18.95 3.94
CA ARG A 40 -4.81 -20.17 3.51
C ARG A 40 -3.87 -21.39 3.53
N GLY A 41 -2.56 -21.16 3.62
CA GLY A 41 -1.53 -22.18 3.57
C GLY A 41 -1.33 -22.78 2.17
N GLU A 42 -1.62 -21.99 1.11
CA GLU A 42 -1.34 -22.37 -0.26
C GLU A 42 0.17 -22.37 -0.55
N GLN A 43 0.62 -23.17 -1.53
CA GLN A 43 2.00 -23.09 -2.03
C GLN A 43 2.08 -21.99 -3.08
N VAL A 44 2.84 -20.95 -2.80
CA VAL A 44 2.95 -19.77 -3.66
C VAL A 44 4.38 -19.59 -4.15
N ARG A 45 4.51 -19.38 -5.45
CA ARG A 45 5.73 -18.87 -6.09
C ARG A 45 5.47 -17.46 -6.59
N CYS A 46 6.31 -16.52 -6.19
CA CYS A 46 6.22 -15.13 -6.63
C CYS A 46 7.24 -14.84 -7.73
N LEU A 47 6.80 -14.31 -8.86
CA LEU A 47 7.69 -13.80 -9.91
C LEU A 47 8.01 -12.34 -9.64
N SER A 48 9.29 -12.01 -9.42
CA SER A 48 9.73 -10.66 -9.13
C SER A 48 10.97 -10.29 -9.93
N ARG A 49 11.01 -9.06 -10.45
CA ARG A 49 12.23 -8.51 -11.08
C ARG A 49 13.35 -8.31 -10.05
N ARG A 50 12.98 -8.14 -8.79
CA ARG A 50 13.88 -7.87 -7.65
C ARG A 50 13.47 -8.73 -6.46
N PRO A 51 13.86 -10.00 -6.44
CA PRO A 51 13.47 -10.95 -5.39
C PRO A 51 13.94 -10.52 -4.00
N GLU A 52 15.06 -9.81 -3.90
CA GLU A 52 15.65 -9.34 -2.64
C GLU A 52 14.72 -8.45 -1.80
N TYR A 53 13.80 -7.73 -2.43
CA TYR A 53 12.83 -6.89 -1.72
C TYR A 53 11.63 -7.69 -1.20
N LEU A 54 11.24 -8.73 -1.92
CA LEU A 54 10.08 -9.54 -1.57
C LEU A 54 10.44 -10.64 -0.57
N GLN A 55 11.65 -11.21 -0.70
CA GLN A 55 12.12 -12.35 0.10
C GLN A 55 12.05 -12.11 1.63
N GLN A 56 12.17 -10.86 2.07
CA GLN A 56 12.13 -10.50 3.49
C GLN A 56 10.72 -10.38 4.06
N SER A 57 9.70 -10.33 3.20
CA SER A 57 8.30 -10.08 3.59
C SER A 57 7.37 -11.26 3.34
N VAL A 58 7.86 -12.37 2.79
CA VAL A 58 7.06 -13.57 2.49
C VAL A 58 7.20 -14.63 3.56
N ALA A 59 6.18 -15.49 3.67
CA ALA A 59 6.23 -16.65 4.56
C ALA A 59 7.32 -17.65 4.12
N PRO A 60 7.89 -18.44 5.04
CA PRO A 60 8.96 -19.41 4.73
C PRO A 60 8.61 -20.45 3.64
N ARG A 61 7.33 -20.66 3.38
CA ARG A 61 6.84 -21.60 2.34
C ARG A 61 6.71 -20.95 0.96
N THR A 62 6.78 -19.65 0.88
CA THR A 62 6.65 -18.89 -0.36
C THR A 62 7.99 -18.84 -1.08
N GLU A 63 8.01 -19.34 -2.31
CA GLU A 63 9.18 -19.25 -3.18
C GLU A 63 9.21 -17.90 -3.90
N VAL A 64 10.35 -17.25 -3.96
CA VAL A 64 10.53 -16.01 -4.73
C VAL A 64 11.54 -16.27 -5.83
N VAL A 65 11.11 -16.18 -7.08
CA VAL A 65 11.94 -16.38 -8.25
C VAL A 65 12.19 -15.07 -9.01
N LYS A 66 13.40 -14.93 -9.53
CA LYS A 66 13.76 -13.78 -10.36
C LYS A 66 13.21 -13.96 -11.77
N GLY A 67 12.45 -12.97 -12.27
CA GLY A 67 12.01 -12.95 -13.66
C GLY A 67 11.24 -11.70 -14.02
N ASP A 68 11.08 -11.49 -15.31
CA ASP A 68 10.37 -10.36 -15.91
C ASP A 68 9.41 -10.90 -16.97
N VAL A 69 8.14 -10.52 -16.90
CA VAL A 69 7.11 -10.92 -17.88
C VAL A 69 7.42 -10.42 -19.30
N LEU A 70 8.31 -9.45 -19.44
CA LEU A 70 8.84 -8.99 -20.74
C LEU A 70 10.01 -9.83 -21.26
N GLN A 71 10.51 -10.81 -20.49
CA GLN A 71 11.65 -11.64 -20.86
C GLN A 71 11.26 -13.11 -20.92
N PRO A 72 10.96 -13.66 -22.12
CA PRO A 72 10.47 -15.05 -22.29
C PRO A 72 11.34 -16.08 -21.59
N ALA A 73 12.66 -15.95 -21.66
CA ALA A 73 13.61 -16.89 -21.06
C ALA A 73 13.49 -17.00 -19.51
N SER A 74 12.90 -15.98 -18.85
CA SER A 74 12.71 -15.98 -17.40
C SER A 74 11.34 -16.51 -16.96
N ILE A 75 10.37 -16.60 -17.88
CA ILE A 75 8.98 -17.01 -17.57
C ILE A 75 8.86 -18.52 -17.48
N LEU A 76 9.36 -19.27 -18.48
CA LEU A 76 9.23 -20.74 -18.52
C LEU A 76 9.77 -21.43 -17.26
N PRO A 77 10.98 -21.10 -16.75
CA PRO A 77 11.45 -21.69 -15.50
C PRO A 77 10.56 -21.38 -14.29
N ALA A 78 9.96 -20.17 -14.27
CA ALA A 78 9.06 -19.76 -13.19
C ALA A 78 7.72 -20.52 -13.22
N LEU A 79 7.28 -20.96 -14.40
CA LEU A 79 6.04 -21.72 -14.62
C LEU A 79 6.19 -23.22 -14.39
N ALA A 80 7.40 -23.74 -14.19
CA ALA A 80 7.62 -25.16 -13.98
C ALA A 80 6.82 -25.71 -12.79
N GLY A 81 5.92 -26.68 -13.06
CA GLY A 81 5.05 -27.30 -12.07
C GLY A 81 3.91 -26.42 -11.53
N VAL A 82 3.66 -25.28 -12.14
CA VAL A 82 2.59 -24.36 -11.74
C VAL A 82 1.23 -24.83 -12.27
N ASP A 83 0.25 -24.92 -11.38
CA ASP A 83 -1.14 -25.23 -11.73
C ASP A 83 -1.95 -23.99 -12.08
N THR A 84 -1.84 -22.94 -11.27
CA THR A 84 -2.63 -21.73 -11.38
C THR A 84 -1.75 -20.49 -11.39
N VAL A 85 -2.07 -19.55 -12.25
CA VAL A 85 -1.38 -18.24 -12.33
C VAL A 85 -2.33 -17.12 -11.95
N TYR A 86 -1.90 -16.23 -11.03
CA TYR A 86 -2.46 -14.89 -10.90
C TYR A 86 -1.61 -13.91 -11.71
N TYR A 87 -2.19 -13.39 -12.79
CA TYR A 87 -1.54 -12.39 -13.62
C TYR A 87 -1.96 -10.98 -13.18
N LEU A 88 -1.18 -10.37 -12.27
CA LEU A 88 -1.49 -9.05 -11.68
C LEU A 88 -0.45 -7.98 -12.01
N VAL A 89 0.39 -8.22 -13.01
CA VAL A 89 1.37 -7.24 -13.48
C VAL A 89 0.68 -6.17 -14.32
N HIS A 90 1.12 -4.92 -14.12
CA HIS A 90 0.68 -3.77 -14.88
C HIS A 90 1.75 -2.69 -14.96
N SER A 91 2.08 -2.24 -16.17
CA SER A 91 3.17 -1.29 -16.44
C SER A 91 2.73 0.17 -16.28
N MET A 92 2.40 0.61 -15.05
CA MET A 92 2.03 2.03 -14.82
C MET A 92 3.22 3.01 -14.89
N SER A 93 4.45 2.54 -14.68
CA SER A 93 5.65 3.37 -14.51
C SER A 93 6.61 3.38 -15.70
N SER A 94 6.37 2.58 -16.75
CA SER A 94 7.31 2.51 -17.89
C SER A 94 7.30 3.76 -18.77
N SER A 95 8.49 4.16 -19.23
CA SER A 95 8.71 5.28 -20.17
C SER A 95 8.42 4.93 -21.64
N ARG A 96 8.15 3.65 -21.94
CA ARG A 96 7.73 3.19 -23.29
C ARG A 96 6.22 3.36 -23.44
N PRO A 97 5.67 3.39 -24.67
CA PRO A 97 4.25 3.21 -24.90
C PRO A 97 3.82 1.94 -24.17
N PHE A 98 3.16 2.08 -23.02
CA PHE A 98 2.89 0.97 -22.11
C PHE A 98 1.95 -0.06 -22.74
N ASP A 99 1.12 0.36 -23.69
CA ASP A 99 0.17 -0.48 -24.42
C ASP A 99 0.88 -1.59 -25.24
N GLU A 100 1.98 -1.27 -25.91
CA GLU A 100 2.78 -2.26 -26.64
C GLU A 100 3.52 -3.22 -25.71
N ALA A 101 4.04 -2.71 -24.60
CA ALA A 101 4.77 -3.53 -23.63
C ALA A 101 3.83 -4.49 -22.90
N ASP A 102 2.65 -4.02 -22.45
CA ASP A 102 1.65 -4.86 -21.78
C ASP A 102 1.08 -5.93 -22.73
N ARG A 103 0.85 -5.56 -24.03
CA ARG A 103 0.42 -6.50 -25.06
C ARG A 103 1.46 -7.61 -25.28
N ALA A 104 2.71 -7.23 -25.52
CA ALA A 104 3.79 -8.18 -25.74
C ALA A 104 4.00 -9.10 -24.54
N ALA A 105 3.96 -8.55 -23.32
CA ALA A 105 4.07 -9.32 -22.08
C ALA A 105 2.93 -10.34 -21.95
N ALA A 106 1.69 -9.95 -22.22
CA ALA A 106 0.54 -10.84 -22.12
C ALA A 106 0.60 -11.97 -23.17
N GLN A 107 1.02 -11.68 -24.41
CA GLN A 107 1.20 -12.67 -25.46
C GLN A 107 2.28 -13.68 -25.09
N THR A 108 3.47 -13.21 -24.76
CA THR A 108 4.60 -14.06 -24.35
C THR A 108 4.25 -14.91 -23.13
N PHE A 109 3.57 -14.33 -22.15
CA PHE A 109 3.18 -15.04 -20.94
C PHE A 109 2.10 -16.10 -21.22
N GLY A 110 1.11 -15.78 -22.05
CA GLY A 110 0.05 -16.72 -22.44
C GLY A 110 0.61 -17.95 -23.19
N GLU A 111 1.53 -17.72 -24.14
CA GLU A 111 2.23 -18.80 -24.87
C GLU A 111 3.06 -19.67 -23.92
N ALA A 112 3.83 -19.06 -23.03
CA ALA A 112 4.64 -19.80 -22.06
C ALA A 112 3.79 -20.58 -21.05
N ALA A 113 2.65 -20.04 -20.63
CA ALA A 113 1.73 -20.70 -19.71
C ALA A 113 1.07 -21.94 -20.37
N LEU A 114 0.73 -21.84 -21.66
CA LEU A 114 0.22 -22.97 -22.44
C LEU A 114 1.28 -24.06 -22.59
N GLU A 115 2.51 -23.67 -22.96
CA GLU A 115 3.65 -24.59 -23.11
C GLU A 115 3.98 -25.33 -21.80
N ALA A 116 3.93 -24.59 -20.66
CA ALA A 116 4.19 -25.16 -19.34
C ALA A 116 3.04 -26.03 -18.79
N GLY A 117 1.90 -26.10 -19.47
CA GLY A 117 0.74 -26.88 -19.05
C GLY A 117 0.00 -26.29 -17.84
N VAL A 118 0.01 -24.97 -17.69
CA VAL A 118 -0.75 -24.25 -16.67
C VAL A 118 -2.26 -24.56 -16.85
N LYS A 119 -2.94 -24.93 -15.77
CA LYS A 119 -4.36 -25.33 -15.82
C LYS A 119 -5.31 -24.14 -15.92
N LYS A 120 -4.97 -22.99 -15.28
CA LYS A 120 -5.75 -21.77 -15.37
C LYS A 120 -4.98 -20.49 -15.08
N VAL A 121 -5.47 -19.40 -15.64
CA VAL A 121 -5.00 -18.03 -15.38
C VAL A 121 -6.14 -17.23 -14.75
N ILE A 122 -5.86 -16.47 -13.70
CA ILE A 122 -6.76 -15.53 -13.07
C ILE A 122 -6.19 -14.13 -13.28
N TYR A 123 -6.98 -13.26 -13.92
CA TYR A 123 -6.57 -11.91 -14.29
C TYR A 123 -7.53 -10.87 -13.70
N LEU A 124 -6.98 -9.76 -13.20
CA LEU A 124 -7.74 -8.61 -12.75
C LEU A 124 -7.56 -7.45 -13.73
N GLY A 125 -8.56 -7.21 -14.56
CA GLY A 125 -8.66 -6.12 -15.52
C GLY A 125 -9.37 -4.88 -14.97
N GLY A 126 -9.62 -3.91 -15.86
CA GLY A 126 -10.36 -2.68 -15.55
C GLY A 126 -11.75 -2.66 -16.20
N LEU A 127 -12.75 -2.27 -15.41
CA LEU A 127 -14.10 -2.05 -15.87
C LEU A 127 -14.20 -0.72 -16.63
N GLY A 128 -14.96 -0.68 -17.69
CA GLY A 128 -15.22 0.53 -18.47
C GLY A 128 -15.75 0.18 -19.86
N ARG A 129 -16.52 1.11 -20.47
CA ARG A 129 -17.17 0.95 -21.77
C ARG A 129 -17.08 2.22 -22.61
N GLY A 130 -17.41 2.10 -23.88
CA GLY A 130 -17.39 3.22 -24.83
C GLY A 130 -15.99 3.60 -25.27
N GLY A 131 -15.72 4.88 -25.47
CA GLY A 131 -14.38 5.40 -25.81
C GLY A 131 -13.46 5.34 -24.60
N LEU A 132 -12.80 4.20 -24.42
CA LEU A 132 -11.94 3.94 -23.27
C LEU A 132 -10.70 4.86 -23.26
N SER A 133 -10.20 5.17 -22.07
CA SER A 133 -8.86 5.71 -21.94
C SER A 133 -7.83 4.66 -22.38
N ALA A 134 -6.68 5.08 -22.90
CA ALA A 134 -5.62 4.17 -23.32
C ALA A 134 -5.23 3.15 -22.23
N HIS A 135 -5.27 3.58 -20.97
CA HIS A 135 -5.04 2.72 -19.83
C HIS A 135 -6.08 1.60 -19.66
N LEU A 136 -7.37 1.91 -19.75
CA LEU A 136 -8.44 0.90 -19.65
C LEU A 136 -8.45 -0.02 -20.86
N GLU A 137 -8.19 0.54 -22.06
CA GLU A 137 -8.10 -0.22 -23.30
C GLU A 137 -6.98 -1.26 -23.24
N SER A 138 -5.76 -0.87 -22.81
CA SER A 138 -4.65 -1.79 -22.60
C SER A 138 -5.00 -2.92 -21.64
N ARG A 139 -5.64 -2.61 -20.50
CA ARG A 139 -6.05 -3.63 -19.53
C ARG A 139 -7.06 -4.62 -20.10
N GLN A 140 -8.03 -4.14 -20.86
CA GLN A 140 -9.02 -5.01 -21.52
C GLN A 140 -8.38 -5.84 -22.64
N GLU A 141 -7.39 -5.28 -23.34
CA GLU A 141 -6.63 -6.00 -24.36
C GLU A 141 -5.82 -7.14 -23.76
N VAL A 142 -5.10 -6.90 -22.65
CA VAL A 142 -4.39 -7.95 -21.89
C VAL A 142 -5.35 -9.10 -21.53
N GLY A 143 -6.53 -8.79 -20.97
CA GLY A 143 -7.53 -9.81 -20.65
C GLY A 143 -8.00 -10.60 -21.88
N ARG A 144 -8.20 -9.93 -23.02
CA ARG A 144 -8.56 -10.58 -24.27
C ARG A 144 -7.46 -11.53 -24.77
N ILE A 145 -6.20 -11.11 -24.68
CA ILE A 145 -5.05 -11.93 -25.08
C ILE A 145 -4.93 -13.16 -24.19
N LEU A 146 -5.00 -13.01 -22.88
CA LEU A 146 -4.92 -14.13 -21.95
C LEU A 146 -6.05 -15.13 -22.16
N ARG A 147 -7.29 -14.68 -22.36
CA ARG A 147 -8.44 -15.57 -22.67
C ARG A 147 -8.31 -16.28 -24.02
N ALA A 148 -7.57 -15.68 -24.95
CA ALA A 148 -7.32 -16.27 -26.27
C ALA A 148 -6.04 -17.14 -26.30
N SER A 149 -5.28 -17.23 -25.23
CA SER A 149 -4.00 -17.98 -25.18
C SER A 149 -4.15 -19.50 -25.26
N GLY A 150 -5.35 -20.04 -25.10
CA GLY A 150 -5.61 -21.47 -25.01
C GLY A 150 -5.56 -22.03 -23.58
N VAL A 151 -5.10 -21.25 -22.60
CA VAL A 151 -5.19 -21.60 -21.18
C VAL A 151 -6.53 -21.15 -20.62
N PRO A 152 -7.31 -22.01 -19.92
CA PRO A 152 -8.53 -21.59 -19.24
C PRO A 152 -8.30 -20.36 -18.36
N THR A 153 -9.09 -19.30 -18.58
CA THR A 153 -8.80 -17.98 -17.97
C THR A 153 -10.06 -17.39 -17.34
N ILE A 154 -9.97 -16.93 -16.09
CA ILE A 154 -10.97 -16.10 -15.42
C ILE A 154 -10.49 -14.66 -15.41
N GLU A 155 -11.18 -13.78 -16.13
CA GLU A 155 -10.94 -12.34 -16.12
C GLU A 155 -11.99 -11.64 -15.24
N PHE A 156 -11.53 -10.97 -14.20
CA PHE A 156 -12.37 -10.00 -13.48
C PHE A 156 -12.10 -8.59 -14.01
N ARG A 157 -13.16 -7.84 -14.30
CA ARG A 157 -13.09 -6.40 -14.57
C ARG A 157 -13.66 -5.64 -13.39
N ALA A 158 -12.78 -4.96 -12.67
CA ALA A 158 -13.14 -4.17 -11.50
C ALA A 158 -13.22 -2.69 -11.81
N SER A 159 -14.13 -2.00 -11.12
CA SER A 159 -14.18 -0.54 -11.01
C SER A 159 -13.07 -0.06 -10.07
N ILE A 160 -13.22 1.13 -9.46
CA ILE A 160 -12.29 1.69 -8.51
C ILE A 160 -12.20 0.80 -7.27
N VAL A 161 -10.98 0.43 -6.87
CA VAL A 161 -10.77 -0.33 -5.63
C VAL A 161 -10.62 0.64 -4.45
N ILE A 162 -11.51 0.51 -3.47
CA ILE A 162 -11.45 1.23 -2.19
C ILE A 162 -10.64 0.42 -1.19
N GLY A 163 -9.63 1.06 -0.61
CA GLY A 163 -8.83 0.50 0.47
C GLY A 163 -7.58 1.32 0.72
N SER A 164 -7.10 1.31 1.96
CA SER A 164 -5.89 2.06 2.34
C SER A 164 -4.68 1.62 1.52
N GLY A 165 -4.02 2.56 0.85
CA GLY A 165 -2.90 2.31 -0.07
C GLY A 165 -3.28 2.09 -1.54
N SER A 166 -4.56 2.01 -1.92
CA SER A 166 -5.01 2.03 -3.31
C SER A 166 -4.76 3.40 -3.95
N ALA A 167 -4.19 3.44 -5.16
CA ALA A 167 -3.88 4.71 -5.83
C ALA A 167 -5.11 5.61 -6.03
N SER A 168 -6.23 5.03 -6.43
CA SER A 168 -7.49 5.75 -6.64
C SER A 168 -8.07 6.28 -5.34
N PHE A 169 -8.07 5.47 -4.28
CA PHE A 169 -8.58 5.87 -2.97
C PHE A 169 -7.68 6.93 -2.32
N GLU A 170 -6.35 6.79 -2.40
CA GLU A 170 -5.39 7.77 -1.90
C GLU A 170 -5.49 9.12 -2.63
N MET A 171 -5.87 9.12 -3.90
CA MET A 171 -6.14 10.35 -4.65
C MET A 171 -7.39 11.06 -4.10
N ILE A 172 -8.50 10.33 -3.90
CA ILE A 172 -9.74 10.86 -3.32
C ILE A 172 -9.47 11.41 -1.92
N ARG A 173 -8.82 10.64 -1.09
CA ARG A 173 -8.40 11.01 0.26
C ARG A 173 -7.60 12.31 0.26
N ALA A 174 -6.54 12.37 -0.56
CA ALA A 174 -5.67 13.54 -0.59
C ALA A 174 -6.40 14.82 -1.05
N LEU A 175 -7.33 14.70 -1.99
CA LEU A 175 -8.17 15.82 -2.42
C LEU A 175 -9.05 16.30 -1.28
N VAL A 176 -9.77 15.39 -0.64
CA VAL A 176 -10.75 15.76 0.41
C VAL A 176 -10.06 16.27 1.67
N GLU A 177 -8.96 15.65 2.10
CA GLU A 177 -8.28 16.08 3.33
C GLU A 177 -7.55 17.41 3.19
N LYS A 178 -6.94 17.69 2.03
CA LYS A 178 -6.11 18.87 1.83
C LYS A 178 -6.86 20.11 1.43
N LEU A 179 -8.02 19.97 0.80
CA LEU A 179 -8.73 21.11 0.20
C LEU A 179 -10.04 21.39 0.93
N PRO A 180 -10.13 22.45 1.72
CA PRO A 180 -11.39 22.88 2.31
C PRO A 180 -12.39 23.36 1.26
N VAL A 181 -11.88 23.94 0.15
CA VAL A 181 -12.65 24.31 -1.03
C VAL A 181 -12.09 23.59 -2.23
N MET A 182 -12.91 22.82 -2.91
CA MET A 182 -12.54 22.03 -4.09
C MET A 182 -13.24 22.55 -5.32
N VAL A 183 -12.44 22.81 -6.36
CA VAL A 183 -12.95 23.09 -7.70
C VAL A 183 -13.19 21.75 -8.39
N THR A 184 -14.43 21.42 -8.73
CA THR A 184 -14.83 20.13 -9.25
C THR A 184 -15.13 20.19 -10.75
N PRO A 185 -14.28 19.57 -11.60
CA PRO A 185 -14.52 19.46 -13.04
C PRO A 185 -15.71 18.54 -13.37
N ARG A 186 -16.15 18.54 -14.63
CA ARG A 186 -17.31 17.71 -15.07
C ARG A 186 -17.15 16.23 -14.80
N TRP A 187 -15.92 15.70 -14.85
CA TRP A 187 -15.67 14.26 -14.64
C TRP A 187 -16.02 13.76 -13.22
N VAL A 188 -16.13 14.63 -12.22
CA VAL A 188 -16.56 14.21 -10.87
C VAL A 188 -18.00 13.72 -10.83
N ARG A 189 -18.79 13.98 -11.87
CA ARG A 189 -20.17 13.50 -12.02
C ARG A 189 -20.28 12.17 -12.80
N VAL A 190 -19.15 11.65 -13.27
CA VAL A 190 -19.13 10.32 -13.90
C VAL A 190 -19.42 9.27 -12.83
N ARG A 191 -20.21 8.29 -13.20
CA ARG A 191 -20.61 7.21 -12.31
C ARG A 191 -19.59 6.09 -12.30
N ALA A 192 -19.34 5.56 -11.12
CA ALA A 192 -18.51 4.40 -10.87
C ALA A 192 -19.22 3.47 -9.89
N GLN A 193 -18.85 2.22 -9.88
CA GLN A 193 -19.31 1.23 -8.90
C GLN A 193 -18.11 0.72 -8.10
N PRO A 194 -17.61 1.54 -7.14
CA PRO A 194 -16.38 1.22 -6.38
C PRO A 194 -16.53 -0.08 -5.61
N ILE A 195 -15.46 -0.85 -5.53
CA ILE A 195 -15.43 -2.13 -4.82
C ILE A 195 -14.39 -2.12 -3.69
N ALA A 196 -14.71 -2.69 -2.54
CA ALA A 196 -13.76 -2.83 -1.44
C ALA A 196 -12.64 -3.81 -1.81
N ILE A 197 -11.42 -3.57 -1.35
CA ILE A 197 -10.28 -4.46 -1.60
C ILE A 197 -10.54 -5.88 -1.07
N GLU A 198 -11.20 -6.00 0.06
CA GLU A 198 -11.54 -7.29 0.66
C GLU A 198 -12.49 -8.09 -0.24
N ASP A 199 -13.41 -7.42 -0.94
CA ASP A 199 -14.33 -8.08 -1.86
C ASP A 199 -13.61 -8.51 -3.15
N VAL A 200 -12.66 -7.69 -3.65
CA VAL A 200 -11.78 -8.09 -4.76
C VAL A 200 -10.98 -9.34 -4.39
N LEU A 201 -10.38 -9.35 -3.19
CA LEU A 201 -9.62 -10.51 -2.70
C LEU A 201 -10.52 -11.74 -2.56
N ALA A 202 -11.76 -11.57 -2.08
CA ALA A 202 -12.71 -12.67 -1.97
C ALA A 202 -13.01 -13.30 -3.34
N TYR A 203 -13.26 -12.48 -4.38
CA TYR A 203 -13.45 -12.98 -5.76
C TYR A 203 -12.21 -13.71 -6.28
N LEU A 204 -11.01 -13.16 -6.06
CA LEU A 204 -9.77 -13.77 -6.51
C LEU A 204 -9.51 -15.12 -5.80
N LEU A 205 -9.77 -15.20 -4.49
CA LEU A 205 -9.61 -16.43 -3.71
C LEU A 205 -10.65 -17.49 -4.07
N GLU A 206 -11.91 -17.10 -4.33
CA GLU A 206 -12.95 -18.04 -4.74
C GLU A 206 -12.70 -18.56 -6.16
N ALA A 207 -12.16 -17.74 -7.07
CA ALA A 207 -11.73 -18.16 -8.39
C ALA A 207 -10.62 -19.22 -8.37
N LEU A 208 -9.80 -19.27 -7.32
CA LEU A 208 -8.78 -20.30 -7.15
C LEU A 208 -9.39 -21.71 -7.07
N ASP A 209 -10.57 -21.82 -6.47
CA ASP A 209 -11.25 -23.11 -6.24
C ASP A 209 -12.20 -23.48 -7.38
N ARG A 210 -12.29 -22.64 -8.42
CA ARG A 210 -13.16 -22.81 -9.56
C ARG A 210 -12.38 -23.31 -10.79
N GLU A 211 -12.96 -24.25 -11.54
CA GLU A 211 -12.43 -24.72 -12.83
C GLU A 211 -13.20 -24.02 -13.96
N PRO A 212 -12.56 -23.12 -14.72
CA PRO A 212 -13.23 -22.44 -15.83
C PRO A 212 -13.32 -23.32 -17.09
N GLU A 213 -14.41 -23.18 -17.82
CA GLU A 213 -14.62 -23.84 -19.12
C GLU A 213 -14.11 -22.98 -20.29
N GLY A 214 -12.84 -22.52 -20.24
CA GLY A 214 -12.24 -21.66 -21.26
C GLY A 214 -12.02 -20.24 -20.78
N GLY A 215 -12.32 -19.24 -21.61
CA GLY A 215 -12.14 -17.81 -21.28
C GLY A 215 -13.40 -17.19 -20.69
N GLU A 216 -13.48 -17.08 -19.36
CA GLU A 216 -14.60 -16.46 -18.64
C GLU A 216 -14.31 -15.00 -18.30
N LEU A 217 -15.33 -14.14 -18.42
CA LEU A 217 -15.25 -12.73 -18.07
C LEU A 217 -16.36 -12.39 -17.07
N TYR A 218 -15.98 -11.71 -15.98
CA TYR A 218 -16.88 -11.24 -14.94
C TYR A 218 -16.64 -9.78 -14.61
N GLU A 219 -17.70 -8.98 -14.62
CA GLU A 219 -17.67 -7.60 -14.13
C GLU A 219 -17.94 -7.61 -12.63
N ILE A 220 -17.06 -6.93 -11.85
CA ILE A 220 -17.19 -6.85 -10.39
C ILE A 220 -17.19 -5.40 -9.92
N GLY A 221 -18.10 -5.08 -9.01
CA GLY A 221 -18.27 -3.76 -8.39
C GLY A 221 -18.82 -3.92 -6.97
N GLY A 222 -18.88 -2.82 -6.22
CA GLY A 222 -19.55 -2.77 -4.93
C GLY A 222 -21.08 -2.81 -5.07
N ALA A 223 -21.79 -2.75 -3.94
CA ALA A 223 -23.25 -2.73 -3.95
C ALA A 223 -23.82 -1.43 -4.53
N ASP A 224 -23.08 -0.32 -4.43
CA ASP A 224 -23.57 1.01 -4.79
C ASP A 224 -22.88 1.54 -6.06
N SER A 225 -23.70 2.18 -6.92
CA SER A 225 -23.21 2.98 -8.04
C SER A 225 -23.31 4.46 -7.68
N VAL A 226 -22.16 5.12 -7.57
CA VAL A 226 -22.02 6.51 -7.12
C VAL A 226 -21.20 7.34 -8.09
N THR A 227 -21.34 8.66 -8.03
CA THR A 227 -20.43 9.58 -8.71
C THR A 227 -19.16 9.79 -7.88
N TYR A 228 -18.08 10.25 -8.52
CA TYR A 228 -16.87 10.63 -7.77
C TYR A 228 -17.14 11.75 -6.76
N LEU A 229 -18.11 12.61 -7.05
CA LEU A 229 -18.55 13.67 -6.13
C LEU A 229 -19.14 13.07 -4.85
N GLU A 230 -20.10 12.14 -4.99
CA GLU A 230 -20.71 11.43 -3.86
C GLU A 230 -19.69 10.63 -3.06
N LEU A 231 -18.74 9.99 -3.75
CA LEU A 231 -17.65 9.25 -3.10
C LEU A 231 -16.76 10.17 -2.25
N MET A 232 -16.43 11.38 -2.76
CA MET A 232 -15.67 12.38 -2.00
C MET A 232 -16.48 12.96 -0.83
N GLN A 233 -17.79 13.14 -1.00
CA GLN A 233 -18.70 13.63 0.05
C GLN A 233 -18.83 12.60 1.17
N GLU A 234 -18.98 11.31 0.83
CA GLU A 234 -19.04 10.23 1.81
C GLU A 234 -17.74 10.12 2.61
N TYR A 235 -16.60 10.19 1.93
CA TYR A 235 -15.30 10.23 2.61
C TYR A 235 -15.20 11.43 3.58
N ALA A 236 -15.59 12.62 3.14
CA ALA A 236 -15.58 13.83 3.96
C ALA A 236 -16.48 13.67 5.21
N SER A 237 -17.68 13.11 5.03
CA SER A 237 -18.64 12.85 6.09
C SER A 237 -18.06 11.95 7.17
N GLN A 238 -17.48 10.82 6.80
CA GLN A 238 -16.90 9.85 7.75
C GLN A 238 -15.68 10.40 8.50
N ARG A 239 -14.93 11.32 7.85
CA ARG A 239 -13.81 12.04 8.51
C ARG A 239 -14.25 13.27 9.30
N GLY A 240 -15.54 13.59 9.35
CA GLY A 240 -16.06 14.80 10.01
C GLY A 240 -15.60 16.10 9.36
N LEU A 241 -15.27 16.07 8.06
CA LEU A 241 -14.72 17.21 7.32
C LEU A 241 -15.82 17.95 6.57
N ARG A 242 -15.94 19.27 6.77
CA ARG A 242 -16.80 20.11 5.96
C ARG A 242 -16.04 20.59 4.72
N ARG A 243 -16.55 20.27 3.52
CA ARG A 243 -15.92 20.60 2.24
C ARG A 243 -16.89 21.32 1.33
N THR A 244 -16.43 22.44 0.76
CA THR A 244 -17.19 23.18 -0.25
C THR A 244 -16.73 22.74 -1.64
N MET A 245 -17.64 22.19 -2.44
CA MET A 245 -17.36 21.72 -3.80
C MET A 245 -17.98 22.66 -4.80
N ILE A 246 -17.16 23.37 -5.58
CA ILE A 246 -17.57 24.38 -6.55
C ILE A 246 -17.47 23.75 -7.96
N PRO A 247 -18.60 23.46 -8.62
CA PRO A 247 -18.58 22.93 -9.98
C PRO A 247 -18.09 23.99 -10.97
N VAL A 248 -17.14 23.61 -11.84
CA VAL A 248 -16.68 24.48 -12.94
C VAL A 248 -16.92 23.80 -14.28
N PRO A 249 -17.43 24.55 -15.27
CA PRO A 249 -17.82 23.98 -16.56
C PRO A 249 -16.61 23.56 -17.42
N VAL A 250 -15.45 24.18 -17.22
CA VAL A 250 -14.27 23.94 -18.05
C VAL A 250 -13.00 23.92 -17.20
N LEU A 251 -12.48 22.71 -16.94
CA LEU A 251 -11.05 22.51 -16.67
C LEU A 251 -10.52 21.53 -17.70
N THR A 252 -9.51 21.97 -18.46
CA THR A 252 -8.84 21.04 -19.39
C THR A 252 -8.16 19.93 -18.59
N PRO A 253 -8.06 18.72 -19.12
CA PRO A 253 -7.38 17.61 -18.45
C PRO A 253 -5.95 17.94 -18.02
N ARG A 254 -5.26 18.76 -18.82
CA ARG A 254 -3.89 19.22 -18.52
C ARG A 254 -3.84 20.10 -17.26
N LEU A 255 -4.77 21.05 -17.11
CA LEU A 255 -4.87 21.88 -15.93
C LEU A 255 -5.29 21.07 -14.70
N SER A 256 -6.25 20.14 -14.86
CA SER A 256 -6.67 19.24 -13.80
C SER A 256 -5.53 18.32 -13.34
N SER A 257 -4.71 17.80 -14.26
CA SER A 257 -3.58 16.92 -13.90
C SER A 257 -2.43 17.67 -13.22
N LEU A 258 -2.16 18.91 -13.63
CA LEU A 258 -1.14 19.76 -12.99
C LEU A 258 -1.56 20.13 -11.55
N TRP A 259 -2.82 20.49 -11.37
CA TRP A 259 -3.37 20.81 -10.07
C TRP A 259 -3.42 19.58 -9.15
N LEU A 260 -3.83 18.41 -9.67
CA LEU A 260 -3.78 17.16 -8.93
C LEU A 260 -2.36 16.80 -8.51
N TRP A 261 -1.37 16.99 -9.38
CA TRP A 261 0.03 16.75 -9.03
C TRP A 261 0.49 17.65 -7.85
N LEU A 262 0.04 18.89 -7.80
CA LEU A 262 0.38 19.80 -6.71
C LEU A 262 -0.25 19.38 -5.37
N VAL A 263 -1.46 18.81 -5.41
CA VAL A 263 -2.28 18.54 -4.23
C VAL A 263 -2.22 17.08 -3.78
N THR A 264 -2.04 16.13 -4.72
CA THR A 264 -2.05 14.71 -4.40
C THR A 264 -0.66 14.10 -4.33
N PRO A 265 -0.44 13.00 -3.59
CA PRO A 265 0.83 12.28 -3.54
C PRO A 265 1.11 11.48 -4.82
N VAL A 266 0.16 11.42 -5.75
CA VAL A 266 0.25 10.61 -6.96
C VAL A 266 1.20 11.28 -7.95
N TYR A 267 2.19 10.53 -8.45
CA TYR A 267 3.12 11.04 -9.48
C TYR A 267 2.35 11.58 -10.69
N ALA A 268 2.82 12.69 -11.26
CA ALA A 268 2.15 13.37 -12.37
C ALA A 268 1.78 12.45 -13.54
N GLY A 269 2.65 11.46 -13.86
CA GLY A 269 2.40 10.48 -14.91
C GLY A 269 1.26 9.50 -14.58
N VAL A 270 1.21 8.98 -13.36
CA VAL A 270 0.16 8.08 -12.87
C VAL A 270 -1.14 8.87 -12.66
N GLY A 271 -1.06 10.07 -12.07
CA GLY A 271 -2.22 10.93 -11.87
C GLY A 271 -2.92 11.31 -13.18
N ARG A 272 -2.17 11.57 -14.26
CA ARG A 272 -2.76 11.85 -15.58
C ARG A 272 -3.52 10.64 -16.14
N LYS A 273 -2.92 9.44 -16.08
CA LYS A 273 -3.57 8.19 -16.54
C LYS A 273 -4.84 7.88 -15.76
N LEU A 274 -4.80 8.08 -14.43
CA LEU A 274 -5.98 7.92 -13.58
C LEU A 274 -7.07 8.92 -13.94
N VAL A 275 -6.74 10.21 -14.08
CA VAL A 275 -7.72 11.27 -14.45
C VAL A 275 -8.33 11.01 -15.82
N ASP A 276 -7.57 10.55 -16.78
CA ASP A 276 -8.10 10.18 -18.10
C ASP A 276 -9.08 9.00 -17.99
N SER A 277 -8.82 8.06 -17.08
CA SER A 277 -9.74 6.92 -16.82
C SER A 277 -11.00 7.32 -16.07
N LEU A 278 -10.98 8.41 -15.26
CA LEU A 278 -12.16 8.90 -14.55
C LEU A 278 -13.28 9.44 -15.46
N ARG A 279 -13.02 9.58 -16.75
CA ARG A 279 -14.04 10.01 -17.73
C ARG A 279 -14.93 8.87 -18.19
N ASN A 280 -14.50 7.64 -17.99
CA ASN A 280 -15.24 6.46 -18.35
C ASN A 280 -16.15 6.05 -17.20
N GLU A 281 -17.40 5.77 -17.49
CA GLU A 281 -18.29 5.10 -16.54
C GLU A 281 -17.77 3.68 -16.27
N THR A 282 -17.75 3.31 -14.99
CA THR A 282 -17.28 1.99 -14.55
C THR A 282 -18.36 1.33 -13.70
N ILE A 283 -19.52 1.09 -14.33
CA ILE A 283 -20.70 0.46 -13.74
C ILE A 283 -20.78 -0.98 -14.22
N VAL A 284 -21.12 -1.90 -13.33
CA VAL A 284 -21.37 -3.31 -13.64
C VAL A 284 -22.71 -3.40 -14.38
N GLU A 285 -22.70 -3.98 -15.58
CA GLU A 285 -23.90 -4.32 -16.33
C GLU A 285 -24.12 -5.84 -16.37
N ASP A 286 -23.03 -6.60 -16.37
CA ASP A 286 -23.08 -8.04 -16.30
C ASP A 286 -22.98 -8.52 -14.84
N THR A 287 -24.13 -8.91 -14.29
CA THR A 287 -24.24 -9.33 -12.89
C THR A 287 -23.95 -10.81 -12.65
N ARG A 288 -23.52 -11.58 -13.65
CA ARG A 288 -23.23 -13.02 -13.52
C ARG A 288 -22.25 -13.33 -12.40
N ALA A 289 -21.35 -12.42 -12.07
CA ALA A 289 -20.44 -12.60 -10.93
C ALA A 289 -21.18 -12.85 -9.61
N LEU A 290 -22.34 -12.22 -9.39
CA LEU A 290 -23.16 -12.40 -8.18
C LEU A 290 -23.91 -13.76 -8.15
N GLU A 291 -24.08 -14.38 -9.31
CA GLU A 291 -24.71 -15.71 -9.42
C GLU A 291 -23.69 -16.83 -9.29
N VAL A 292 -22.50 -16.59 -9.85
CA VAL A 292 -21.43 -17.58 -9.96
C VAL A 292 -20.60 -17.66 -8.70
N PHE A 293 -20.37 -16.53 -8.02
CA PHE A 293 -19.56 -16.43 -6.81
C PHE A 293 -20.43 -16.17 -5.57
N SER A 294 -19.97 -16.64 -4.42
CA SER A 294 -20.66 -16.45 -3.14
C SER A 294 -20.48 -15.03 -2.57
N VAL A 295 -19.56 -14.26 -3.15
CA VAL A 295 -19.22 -12.91 -2.72
C VAL A 295 -20.44 -11.98 -2.82
N ARG A 296 -20.70 -11.27 -1.73
CA ARG A 296 -21.71 -10.20 -1.67
C ARG A 296 -20.99 -8.90 -1.38
N PRO A 297 -20.72 -8.08 -2.43
CA PRO A 297 -19.92 -6.87 -2.30
C PRO A 297 -20.55 -5.86 -1.36
N ARG A 298 -19.71 -5.14 -0.62
CA ARG A 298 -20.10 -4.10 0.33
C ARG A 298 -20.49 -2.82 -0.40
N GLY A 299 -21.29 -2.00 0.29
CA GLY A 299 -21.57 -0.63 -0.12
C GLY A 299 -20.39 0.31 0.12
N VAL A 300 -20.43 1.47 -0.53
CA VAL A 300 -19.39 2.50 -0.47
C VAL A 300 -19.13 2.99 0.96
N CYS A 301 -20.20 3.17 1.75
CA CYS A 301 -20.08 3.61 3.15
C CYS A 301 -19.25 2.63 3.97
N ASP A 302 -19.55 1.33 3.92
CA ASP A 302 -18.81 0.31 4.66
C ASP A 302 -17.38 0.15 4.12
N ALA A 303 -17.18 0.21 2.82
CA ALA A 303 -15.87 0.13 2.19
C ALA A 303 -14.93 1.27 2.65
N ILE A 304 -15.43 2.50 2.71
CA ILE A 304 -14.67 3.66 3.21
C ILE A 304 -14.40 3.51 4.71
N ALA A 305 -15.40 3.15 5.52
CA ALA A 305 -15.25 2.96 6.96
C ALA A 305 -14.13 1.95 7.28
N ARG A 306 -14.12 0.83 6.57
CA ARG A 306 -13.07 -0.20 6.72
C ARG A 306 -11.71 0.30 6.28
N ALA A 307 -11.62 1.00 5.15
CA ALA A 307 -10.37 1.56 4.67
C ALA A 307 -9.77 2.56 5.69
N LEU A 308 -10.62 3.35 6.37
CA LEU A 308 -10.22 4.26 7.43
C LEU A 308 -9.80 3.53 8.70
N ALA A 309 -10.52 2.48 9.12
CA ALA A 309 -10.19 1.68 10.29
C ALA A 309 -8.83 0.97 10.12
N PHE A 310 -8.55 0.41 8.95
CA PHE A 310 -7.25 -0.18 8.63
C PHE A 310 -6.11 0.84 8.62
N GLU A 311 -6.39 2.10 8.30
CA GLU A 311 -5.42 3.16 8.34
C GLU A 311 -4.97 3.51 9.76
N ASP A 312 -5.90 3.47 10.71
CA ASP A 312 -5.62 3.77 12.11
C ASP A 312 -4.86 2.63 12.81
N HIS A 313 -4.98 1.39 12.33
CA HIS A 313 -4.37 0.20 12.95
C HIS A 313 -3.10 -0.31 12.28
N ALA A 314 -2.85 -0.02 11.02
CA ALA A 314 -1.66 -0.49 10.30
C ALA A 314 -1.19 0.53 9.26
N ILE A 315 0.12 0.72 9.16
CA ILE A 315 0.74 1.14 7.90
C ILE A 315 0.28 0.11 6.89
N ALA A 316 -0.37 0.55 5.80
CA ALA A 316 -0.88 -0.37 4.79
C ALA A 316 0.22 -1.38 4.42
N GLU A 317 -0.07 -2.67 4.60
CA GLU A 317 0.88 -3.78 4.40
C GLU A 317 1.51 -3.74 3.01
N THR A 318 0.75 -3.28 2.03
CA THR A 318 1.20 -3.08 0.65
C THR A 318 0.55 -1.84 0.04
N ARG A 319 1.29 -1.09 -0.78
CA ARG A 319 0.82 0.11 -1.47
C ARG A 319 1.18 0.08 -2.94
N TRP A 320 0.39 0.78 -3.77
CA TRP A 320 0.70 0.96 -5.19
C TRP A 320 2.08 1.62 -5.43
N SER A 321 2.54 2.44 -4.46
CA SER A 321 3.83 3.12 -4.52
C SER A 321 5.02 2.19 -4.25
N ASP A 322 4.80 1.01 -3.68
CA ASP A 322 5.89 0.10 -3.31
C ASP A 322 6.60 -0.46 -4.56
N GLU A 323 5.85 -0.59 -5.66
CA GLU A 323 6.41 -0.95 -6.97
C GLU A 323 7.35 0.13 -7.54
N ALA A 324 7.07 1.41 -7.29
CA ALA A 324 7.87 2.54 -7.76
C ALA A 324 9.13 2.79 -6.91
N PHE A 325 9.17 2.28 -5.67
CA PHE A 325 10.28 2.51 -4.72
C PHE A 325 11.53 1.67 -4.97
N ALA A 326 11.41 0.62 -5.73
CA ALA A 326 12.55 -0.21 -6.11
C ALA A 326 13.65 0.56 -6.89
N GLU A 327 13.43 1.81 -7.27
CA GLU A 327 14.38 2.62 -8.06
C GLU A 327 15.10 3.73 -7.28
N GLN A 328 14.84 3.96 -5.97
CA GLN A 328 15.37 5.13 -5.27
C GLN A 328 16.44 4.81 -4.21
N THR A 329 17.46 5.70 -4.17
CA THR A 329 18.63 5.72 -3.29
C THR A 329 18.28 5.83 -1.80
N PRO A 330 19.16 5.36 -0.87
CA PRO A 330 18.92 5.28 0.58
C PRO A 330 18.86 6.63 1.32
N TYR A 331 18.90 7.77 0.62
CA TYR A 331 18.86 9.10 1.21
C TYR A 331 17.79 9.97 0.54
N GLY A 332 16.74 10.30 1.28
CA GLY A 332 15.77 11.31 0.85
C GLY A 332 14.37 11.05 1.36
N GLY A 333 13.68 12.11 1.77
CA GLY A 333 12.30 12.04 2.19
C GLY A 333 11.39 11.65 1.05
N VAL A 334 10.70 10.59 1.25
CA VAL A 334 9.85 9.97 0.26
C VAL A 334 8.39 10.20 0.60
N ARG A 335 7.57 10.50 -0.41
CA ARG A 335 6.13 10.51 -0.28
C ARG A 335 5.59 9.08 -0.39
N ARG A 336 5.03 8.54 0.70
CA ARG A 336 4.26 7.30 0.67
C ARG A 336 2.77 7.63 0.82
N GLY A 337 2.05 7.65 -0.30
CA GLY A 337 0.66 8.09 -0.32
C GLY A 337 0.54 9.57 0.02
N SER A 338 -0.34 9.95 0.95
CA SER A 338 -0.40 11.29 1.54
C SER A 338 0.71 11.51 2.57
N ARG A 339 1.34 10.46 3.08
CA ARG A 339 2.35 10.51 4.14
C ARG A 339 3.72 10.86 3.58
N LEU A 340 4.39 11.74 4.29
CA LEU A 340 5.77 12.12 4.05
C LEU A 340 6.64 11.26 4.96
N VAL A 341 7.65 10.60 4.40
CA VAL A 341 8.48 9.64 5.13
C VAL A 341 9.95 10.00 4.95
N ASP A 342 10.68 10.06 6.06
CA ASP A 342 12.13 10.13 6.09
C ASP A 342 12.65 8.85 6.78
N SER A 343 13.16 7.91 6.00
CA SER A 343 13.69 6.63 6.49
C SER A 343 15.20 6.56 6.31
N ARG A 344 15.88 6.11 7.36
CA ARG A 344 17.35 6.00 7.40
C ARG A 344 17.73 4.70 8.08
N SER A 345 18.80 4.05 7.59
CA SER A 345 19.30 2.80 8.17
C SER A 345 20.80 2.83 8.35
N ILE A 346 21.28 2.10 9.35
CA ILE A 346 22.69 1.91 9.63
C ILE A 346 22.94 0.45 10.05
N ALA A 347 24.02 -0.14 9.52
CA ALA A 347 24.46 -1.46 9.94
C ALA A 347 25.33 -1.34 11.19
N VAL A 348 25.13 -2.22 12.17
CA VAL A 348 25.90 -2.31 13.41
C VAL A 348 26.35 -3.76 13.64
N ALA A 349 27.59 -3.95 14.09
CA ALA A 349 28.19 -5.27 14.32
C ALA A 349 27.86 -5.81 15.73
N VAL A 350 26.57 -5.77 16.11
CA VAL A 350 26.07 -6.31 17.39
C VAL A 350 24.71 -7.01 17.15
N PRO A 351 24.34 -7.99 17.99
CA PRO A 351 23.06 -8.69 17.86
C PRO A 351 21.86 -7.76 18.10
N PRO A 352 20.62 -8.13 17.63
CA PRO A 352 19.44 -7.28 17.69
C PRO A 352 19.11 -6.73 19.08
N ALA A 353 19.14 -7.57 20.10
CA ALA A 353 18.87 -7.15 21.48
C ALA A 353 19.78 -5.99 21.93
N ARG A 354 21.06 -6.08 21.60
CA ARG A 354 22.06 -5.05 21.96
C ARG A 354 21.91 -3.80 21.09
N ALA A 355 21.55 -3.96 19.81
CA ALA A 355 21.26 -2.83 18.93
C ALA A 355 19.99 -2.09 19.35
N PHE A 356 19.03 -2.79 19.94
CA PHE A 356 17.73 -2.25 20.36
C PHE A 356 17.78 -1.58 21.75
N ALA A 357 18.69 -1.95 22.63
CA ALA A 357 18.78 -1.42 24.00
C ALA A 357 18.84 0.13 24.06
N PRO A 358 19.65 0.85 23.25
CA PRO A 358 19.63 2.30 23.20
C PRO A 358 18.28 2.88 22.72
N ILE A 359 17.58 2.18 21.82
CA ILE A 359 16.27 2.59 21.31
C ILE A 359 15.24 2.49 22.44
N GLN A 360 15.31 1.40 23.20
CA GLN A 360 14.43 1.22 24.35
C GLN A 360 14.66 2.28 25.44
N ALA A 361 15.84 2.87 25.54
CA ALA A 361 16.19 3.89 26.53
C ALA A 361 15.86 5.34 26.09
N ILE A 362 15.29 5.57 24.90
CA ILE A 362 14.96 6.91 24.38
C ILE A 362 13.97 7.65 25.29
N GLY A 363 14.14 8.97 25.41
CA GLY A 363 13.26 9.87 26.17
C GLY A 363 13.63 10.00 27.64
N GLY A 364 12.90 10.86 28.37
CA GLY A 364 13.18 11.16 29.77
C GLY A 364 14.60 11.69 30.02
N GLU A 365 15.31 11.16 30.99
CA GLU A 365 16.67 11.58 31.36
C GLU A 365 17.71 11.28 30.26
N THR A 366 17.56 10.17 29.53
CA THR A 366 18.44 9.82 28.40
C THR A 366 18.29 10.81 27.23
N GLY A 367 17.11 11.43 27.10
CA GLY A 367 16.80 12.38 26.04
C GLY A 367 16.71 11.74 24.65
N TRP A 368 16.89 12.56 23.62
CA TRP A 368 16.69 12.19 22.20
C TRP A 368 18.01 12.09 21.42
N TYR A 369 19.11 11.81 22.13
CA TYR A 369 20.47 11.64 21.62
C TYR A 369 21.04 12.83 20.83
N LYS A 370 20.30 13.48 19.93
CA LYS A 370 20.77 14.60 19.11
C LYS A 370 19.76 15.75 19.07
N GLY A 371 20.27 16.99 19.08
CA GLY A 371 19.43 18.18 18.94
C GLY A 371 18.60 18.55 20.18
N ALA A 372 19.11 18.27 21.39
CA ALA A 372 18.40 18.55 22.66
C ALA A 372 17.81 19.97 22.75
N LEU A 373 18.55 20.98 22.25
CA LEU A 373 18.06 22.36 22.20
C LEU A 373 16.86 22.53 21.27
N LEU A 374 16.89 21.88 20.09
CA LEU A 374 15.79 21.92 19.13
C LEU A 374 14.54 21.21 19.67
N TRP A 375 14.71 20.09 20.36
CA TRP A 375 13.62 19.37 21.03
C TRP A 375 13.01 20.22 22.16
N ARG A 376 13.84 20.92 22.96
CA ARG A 376 13.37 21.84 23.99
C ARG A 376 12.61 23.03 23.40
N LEU A 377 13.14 23.63 22.35
CA LEU A 377 12.46 24.73 21.62
C LEU A 377 11.12 24.25 21.04
N ARG A 378 11.10 23.05 20.43
CA ARG A 378 9.89 22.46 19.92
C ARG A 378 8.85 22.20 21.02
N GLY A 379 9.31 21.68 22.18
CA GLY A 379 8.44 21.48 23.34
C GLY A 379 7.88 22.79 23.90
N LEU A 380 8.67 23.87 23.91
CA LEU A 380 8.22 25.20 24.31
C LEU A 380 7.14 25.75 23.35
N LEU A 381 7.38 25.65 22.05
CA LEU A 381 6.42 26.05 21.03
C LEU A 381 5.11 25.25 21.13
N ASP A 382 5.22 23.95 21.41
CA ASP A 382 4.06 23.09 21.62
C ASP A 382 3.21 23.56 22.81
N MET A 383 3.84 23.93 23.93
CA MET A 383 3.15 24.47 25.09
C MET A 383 2.43 25.80 24.79
N VAL A 384 3.01 26.67 23.97
CA VAL A 384 2.39 27.94 23.56
C VAL A 384 1.09 27.71 22.78
N VAL A 385 1.05 26.65 21.96
CA VAL A 385 -0.16 26.29 21.19
C VAL A 385 -1.09 25.30 21.93
N GLY A 386 -0.85 25.06 23.23
CA GLY A 386 -1.70 24.23 24.07
C GLY A 386 -1.45 22.72 23.95
N GLY A 387 -0.28 22.33 23.51
CA GLY A 387 0.18 20.92 23.52
C GLY A 387 0.84 20.51 24.84
N PRO A 388 1.17 19.20 25.02
CA PRO A 388 1.75 18.67 26.26
C PRO A 388 3.18 19.15 26.54
N GLY A 389 3.96 19.54 25.52
CA GLY A 389 5.37 19.86 25.64
C GLY A 389 6.20 18.69 26.18
N LEU A 390 7.37 19.00 26.79
CA LEU A 390 8.27 17.99 27.40
C LEU A 390 7.91 17.64 28.87
N ARG A 391 6.71 17.99 29.34
CA ARG A 391 6.37 17.90 30.78
C ARG A 391 6.09 16.48 31.27
N ARG A 392 5.77 15.54 30.39
CA ARG A 392 5.30 14.19 30.77
C ARG A 392 6.43 13.24 31.14
N GLY A 393 7.63 13.49 30.63
CA GLY A 393 8.78 12.63 30.89
C GLY A 393 8.57 11.18 30.47
N ARG A 394 9.22 10.28 31.17
CA ARG A 394 9.14 8.82 30.99
C ARG A 394 8.71 8.18 32.31
N ARG A 395 7.76 7.24 32.26
CA ARG A 395 7.22 6.57 33.47
C ARG A 395 8.23 5.63 34.13
N ASP A 396 8.93 4.83 33.31
CA ASP A 396 9.89 3.82 33.76
C ASP A 396 11.21 3.98 32.98
N PRO A 397 12.37 4.14 33.62
CA PRO A 397 13.65 4.36 32.94
C PRO A 397 14.09 3.19 32.07
N VAL A 398 13.61 1.97 32.32
CA VAL A 398 14.04 0.76 31.62
C VAL A 398 12.91 0.13 30.79
N GLY A 399 11.72 -0.01 31.37
CA GLY A 399 10.60 -0.68 30.75
C GLY A 399 9.80 0.24 29.83
N LEU A 400 9.27 -0.33 28.73
CA LEU A 400 8.29 0.32 27.86
C LEU A 400 7.08 -0.58 27.68
N LYS A 401 5.90 0.03 27.63
CA LYS A 401 4.64 -0.64 27.31
C LYS A 401 3.84 0.20 26.33
N VAL A 402 3.05 -0.44 25.50
CA VAL A 402 2.08 0.25 24.66
C VAL A 402 1.18 1.14 25.51
N GLY A 403 1.02 2.39 25.10
CA GLY A 403 0.29 3.41 25.86
C GLY A 403 1.17 4.29 26.76
N ASP A 404 2.43 3.94 27.03
CA ASP A 404 3.35 4.79 27.81
C ASP A 404 3.64 6.12 27.09
N THR A 405 3.84 7.18 27.86
CA THR A 405 4.27 8.49 27.34
C THR A 405 5.78 8.63 27.43
N LEU A 406 6.39 9.12 26.34
CA LEU A 406 7.78 9.49 26.23
C LEU A 406 7.83 10.97 25.80
N ASP A 407 7.94 11.88 26.76
CA ASP A 407 7.85 13.32 26.56
C ASP A 407 6.52 13.71 25.86
N PHE A 408 6.56 14.09 24.59
CA PHE A 408 5.39 14.42 23.76
C PHE A 408 5.01 13.31 22.75
N TRP A 409 5.54 12.11 22.95
CA TRP A 409 5.23 10.92 22.19
C TRP A 409 4.46 9.90 23.02
N ARG A 410 3.65 9.08 22.38
CA ARG A 410 3.01 7.90 22.97
C ARG A 410 3.50 6.64 22.28
N VAL A 411 3.79 5.62 23.07
CA VAL A 411 4.15 4.29 22.53
C VAL A 411 2.90 3.67 21.92
N GLU A 412 2.91 3.51 20.60
CA GLU A 412 1.82 2.90 19.83
C GLU A 412 2.05 1.40 19.60
N ALA A 413 3.30 0.99 19.35
CA ALA A 413 3.69 -0.41 19.26
C ALA A 413 5.07 -0.63 19.89
N PHE A 414 5.25 -1.75 20.55
CA PHE A 414 6.49 -2.16 21.17
C PHE A 414 6.66 -3.67 21.08
N GLU A 415 7.70 -4.10 20.36
CA GLU A 415 8.17 -5.48 20.29
C GLU A 415 9.62 -5.49 20.76
N PRO A 416 9.94 -6.16 21.88
CA PRO A 416 11.28 -6.22 22.39
C PRO A 416 12.29 -6.67 21.32
N ASP A 417 13.45 -6.02 21.30
CA ASP A 417 14.57 -6.30 20.40
C ASP A 417 14.30 -6.07 18.91
N ARG A 418 13.08 -5.65 18.53
CA ARG A 418 12.69 -5.52 17.15
C ARG A 418 12.09 -4.16 16.78
N LEU A 419 11.04 -3.71 17.49
CA LEU A 419 10.22 -2.57 17.05
C LEU A 419 9.85 -1.64 18.20
N LEU A 420 10.06 -0.34 18.02
CA LEU A 420 9.44 0.72 18.80
C LEU A 420 8.78 1.72 17.85
N ARG A 421 7.47 1.93 17.99
CA ARG A 421 6.71 2.94 17.26
C ARG A 421 6.08 3.92 18.21
N LEU A 422 6.29 5.19 17.92
CA LEU A 422 5.83 6.32 18.71
C LEU A 422 4.87 7.18 17.88
N SER A 423 3.72 7.53 18.42
CA SER A 423 2.81 8.52 17.84
C SER A 423 2.96 9.87 18.54
N ALA A 424 2.95 10.95 17.77
CA ALA A 424 3.10 12.29 18.31
C ALA A 424 1.80 12.79 18.96
N GLU A 425 1.89 13.24 20.20
CA GLU A 425 0.81 13.96 20.90
C GLU A 425 1.01 15.48 20.86
N MET A 426 2.16 15.94 20.36
CA MET A 426 2.40 17.36 20.13
C MET A 426 1.47 17.93 19.06
N LYS A 427 1.15 19.22 19.18
CA LYS A 427 0.35 19.93 18.18
C LYS A 427 1.13 20.10 16.89
N VAL A 428 0.80 19.33 15.89
CA VAL A 428 1.33 19.44 14.53
C VAL A 428 0.17 19.57 13.54
N PRO A 429 0.37 20.22 12.40
CA PRO A 429 -0.69 20.30 11.38
C PRO A 429 -0.78 18.98 10.59
N GLY A 430 -1.21 17.93 11.28
CA GLY A 430 -1.28 16.56 10.78
C GLY A 430 -1.08 15.53 11.88
N ARG A 431 -0.69 14.31 11.50
CA ARG A 431 -0.29 13.22 12.42
C ARG A 431 1.17 12.86 12.16
N ALA A 432 1.93 12.58 13.20
CA ALA A 432 3.34 12.23 13.08
C ALA A 432 3.66 10.97 13.87
N TRP A 433 4.56 10.15 13.32
CA TRP A 433 5.09 8.96 13.98
C TRP A 433 6.60 8.90 13.83
N LEU A 434 7.24 8.29 14.80
CA LEU A 434 8.65 7.94 14.78
C LEU A 434 8.78 6.45 15.07
N GLN A 435 9.34 5.70 14.13
CA GLN A 435 9.50 4.25 14.23
C GLN A 435 10.98 3.89 14.22
N PHE A 436 11.36 2.97 15.08
CA PHE A 436 12.65 2.31 15.09
C PHE A 436 12.46 0.82 14.91
N GLU A 437 13.25 0.23 14.03
CA GLU A 437 13.21 -1.20 13.74
C GLU A 437 14.63 -1.76 13.70
N VAL A 438 14.82 -2.94 14.27
CA VAL A 438 16.07 -3.66 14.26
C VAL A 438 15.86 -5.04 13.66
N VAL A 439 16.60 -5.35 12.62
CA VAL A 439 16.57 -6.67 11.96
C VAL A 439 17.97 -7.27 11.92
N PRO A 440 18.13 -8.60 12.02
CA PRO A 440 19.41 -9.25 11.84
C PRO A 440 20.00 -8.93 10.46
N ASN A 441 21.32 -8.76 10.39
CA ASN A 441 22.01 -8.64 9.11
C ASN A 441 22.01 -10.00 8.40
N ALA A 442 21.89 -10.01 7.07
CA ALA A 442 21.94 -11.21 6.23
C ALA A 442 23.19 -12.08 6.44
N ALA A 443 24.30 -11.51 6.88
CA ALA A 443 25.53 -12.22 7.24
C ALA A 443 25.52 -12.88 8.64
N GLY A 444 24.44 -12.74 9.42
CA GLY A 444 24.27 -13.33 10.76
C GLY A 444 25.17 -12.73 11.85
N SER A 445 26.05 -11.77 11.53
CA SER A 445 27.07 -11.24 12.45
C SER A 445 26.76 -9.86 13.03
N GLY A 446 25.56 -9.31 12.76
CA GLY A 446 25.17 -7.97 13.21
C GLY A 446 23.71 -7.66 12.95
N SER A 447 23.35 -6.39 13.06
CA SER A 447 22.00 -5.90 12.89
C SER A 447 21.93 -4.67 11.97
N ILE A 448 20.79 -4.46 11.35
CA ILE A 448 20.45 -3.21 10.66
C ILE A 448 19.47 -2.47 11.55
N VAL A 449 19.81 -1.26 11.94
CA VAL A 449 18.94 -0.34 12.68
C VAL A 449 18.33 0.63 11.71
N SER A 450 17.02 0.64 11.62
CA SER A 450 16.24 1.57 10.79
C SER A 450 15.47 2.54 11.65
N GLN A 451 15.51 3.82 11.28
CA GLN A 451 14.72 4.91 11.86
C GLN A 451 13.86 5.55 10.81
N THR A 452 12.56 5.61 11.04
CA THR A 452 11.58 6.14 10.07
C THR A 452 10.72 7.20 10.74
N ALA A 453 10.82 8.44 10.28
CA ALA A 453 9.90 9.52 10.63
C ALA A 453 8.78 9.57 9.59
N ILE A 454 7.54 9.51 10.05
CA ILE A 454 6.34 9.48 9.21
C ILE A 454 5.48 10.70 9.58
N PHE A 455 5.01 11.42 8.59
CA PHE A 455 4.12 12.55 8.79
C PHE A 455 2.95 12.50 7.80
N ASP A 456 1.75 12.58 8.32
CA ASP A 456 0.50 12.65 7.56
C ASP A 456 -0.02 14.10 7.62
N PRO A 457 0.29 14.95 6.60
CA PRO A 457 -0.01 16.37 6.65
C PRO A 457 -1.51 16.65 6.54
N SER A 458 -2.02 17.54 7.38
CA SER A 458 -3.37 18.10 7.26
C SER A 458 -3.33 19.37 6.42
N GLY A 459 -3.81 19.28 5.18
CA GLY A 459 -3.86 20.40 4.24
C GLY A 459 -2.50 20.93 3.77
N LEU A 460 -2.53 22.07 3.08
CA LEU A 460 -1.31 22.73 2.59
C LEU A 460 -0.40 23.20 3.74
N PHE A 461 -0.98 23.58 4.87
CA PHE A 461 -0.21 24.04 6.02
C PHE A 461 0.67 22.91 6.60
N GLY A 462 0.16 21.66 6.60
CA GLY A 462 0.96 20.49 6.96
C GLY A 462 2.14 20.24 6.03
N LEU A 463 1.96 20.46 4.74
CA LEU A 463 3.05 20.35 3.77
C LEU A 463 4.13 21.44 3.99
N VAL A 464 3.70 22.71 4.15
CA VAL A 464 4.63 23.81 4.44
C VAL A 464 5.41 23.53 5.72
N TYR A 465 4.73 23.05 6.77
CA TYR A 465 5.36 22.65 8.03
C TYR A 465 6.44 21.60 7.83
N TRP A 466 6.16 20.52 7.12
CA TRP A 466 7.14 19.45 6.87
C TRP A 466 8.36 19.96 6.11
N TYR A 467 8.14 20.66 5.00
CA TYR A 467 9.24 21.16 4.16
C TYR A 467 10.05 22.26 4.82
N SER A 468 9.47 23.07 5.70
CA SER A 468 10.22 24.04 6.50
C SER A 468 11.16 23.37 7.52
N LEU A 469 10.78 22.18 8.01
CA LEU A 469 11.61 21.40 8.94
C LEU A 469 12.60 20.48 8.23
N TRP A 470 12.47 20.28 6.92
CA TRP A 470 13.30 19.37 6.16
C TRP A 470 14.82 19.55 6.33
N PRO A 471 15.38 20.78 6.34
CA PRO A 471 16.81 20.97 6.56
C PRO A 471 17.29 20.44 7.92
N PHE A 472 16.42 20.47 8.93
CA PHE A 472 16.72 19.99 10.28
C PHE A 472 16.60 18.48 10.43
N HIS A 473 15.82 17.80 9.58
CA HIS A 473 15.66 16.34 9.61
C HIS A 473 17.00 15.62 9.43
N GLY A 474 17.82 16.07 8.48
CA GLY A 474 19.15 15.49 8.26
C GLY A 474 20.04 15.56 9.50
N TYR A 475 20.04 16.70 10.18
CA TYR A 475 20.83 16.93 11.37
C TYR A 475 20.31 16.13 12.58
N ILE A 476 19.00 16.18 12.84
CA ILE A 476 18.36 15.55 14.00
C ILE A 476 18.34 14.02 13.83
N PHE A 477 17.69 13.53 12.79
CA PHE A 477 17.45 12.09 12.62
C PHE A 477 18.71 11.34 12.18
N GLY A 478 19.52 11.91 11.28
CA GLY A 478 20.81 11.31 10.93
C GLY A 478 21.81 11.32 12.07
N GLY A 479 21.79 12.38 12.90
CA GLY A 479 22.61 12.45 14.11
C GLY A 479 22.16 11.50 15.21
N MET A 480 20.84 11.35 15.40
CA MET A 480 20.24 10.42 16.36
C MET A 480 20.59 8.97 16.00
N LEU A 481 20.40 8.56 14.76
CA LEU A 481 20.70 7.21 14.31
C LEU A 481 22.18 6.84 14.49
N LYS A 482 23.09 7.75 14.16
CA LYS A 482 24.53 7.56 14.39
C LYS A 482 24.87 7.41 15.86
N GLN A 483 24.22 8.17 16.73
CA GLN A 483 24.48 8.12 18.17
C GLN A 483 23.88 6.87 18.81
N LEU A 484 22.69 6.42 18.37
CA LEU A 484 22.12 5.13 18.75
C LEU A 484 23.08 3.97 18.39
N ALA A 485 23.60 3.97 17.15
CA ALA A 485 24.58 2.98 16.71
C ALA A 485 25.87 3.00 17.53
N ALA A 486 26.41 4.19 17.81
CA ALA A 486 27.59 4.35 18.64
C ALA A 486 27.38 3.84 20.09
N THR A 487 26.22 4.14 20.69
CA THR A 487 25.83 3.66 22.01
C THR A 487 25.71 2.14 22.06
N ALA A 488 25.07 1.55 21.01
CA ALA A 488 24.93 0.10 20.87
C ALA A 488 26.30 -0.63 20.80
N LEU A 489 27.27 -0.01 20.13
CA LEU A 489 28.65 -0.54 20.04
C LEU A 489 29.44 -0.34 21.33
N ALA A 490 29.24 0.78 22.03
CA ALA A 490 30.00 1.14 23.25
C ALA A 490 29.54 0.38 24.51
N ALA A 491 28.29 -0.09 24.56
CA ALA A 491 27.81 -0.89 25.68
C ALA A 491 28.63 -2.19 25.77
N ARG A 492 29.55 -2.28 26.71
CA ARG A 492 30.32 -3.49 26.97
C ARG A 492 29.42 -4.59 27.53
N SER A 493 29.69 -5.83 27.11
CA SER A 493 29.08 -7.07 27.60
C SER A 493 29.07 -7.21 29.10
#